data_5b5b77e6be04f0704f4ba057bb40ad72
#
_entry.id   5b5b77e6be04f0704f4ba057bb40ad72
#
_cell.length_a   1.000
_cell.length_b   1.000
_cell.length_c   1.000
_cell.angle_alpha   90.00
_cell.angle_beta   90.00
_cell.angle_gamma   90.00
#
_symmetry.space_group_name_H-M   'P 1'
#
loop_
_entity.id
_entity.type
_entity.pdbx_description
1 polymer ?
#
loop_
_entity_poly.entity_id
_entity_poly.type
_entity_poly.pdbx_seq_one_letter_code
_entity_poly.pdbx_strand_id
1 'polypeptide(L)'
;MNWNRKPLRALTLTVAVLLPMSSAAQADLPDAPGTVSTPKAAPEPTGPTIVIDTTMGRLTCKTFIRQAPIAVSNFIGLAEGTKEWSLDQGKTKQRGKRFYDGLLFHRVIPGFMIQGGDPAGDGTGGPGYYFDDEVDPNLTFSVPGRLAMANSGPNTNGSQFYITQVPVPQLDGKYTIFGQCDAHSVDVVTAIANVERNASDRPLTPVRIEHVTIVREGQPMPPDPNPPAAPAAMPAAAH
;
A
#
# COMPACT_ATOMS: atom_id res chain seq x y z
N MET A 1 -35.84 80.89 35.60
CA MET A 1 -37.24 81.24 36.00
C MET A 1 -38.05 79.96 36.01
N ASN A 2 -38.71 79.73 37.16
CA ASN A 2 -39.76 78.72 37.49
C ASN A 2 -39.27 77.24 37.50
N TRP A 3 -38.95 76.73 38.58
CA TRP A 3 -39.66 76.30 39.82
C TRP A 3 -40.94 75.50 39.51
N ASN A 4 -40.95 74.17 39.75
CA ASN A 4 -42.07 73.62 40.51
C ASN A 4 -41.74 72.29 41.23
N ARG A 5 -42.32 72.13 42.33
CA ARG A 5 -42.02 71.22 43.47
C ARG A 5 -42.71 69.86 43.35
N LYS A 6 -42.15 68.96 44.08
CA LYS A 6 -42.57 67.59 44.47
C LYS A 6 -43.97 67.40 44.93
N PRO A 7 -44.42 66.10 45.05
CA PRO A 7 -44.44 65.56 46.40
C PRO A 7 -43.92 64.13 46.55
N LEU A 8 -43.43 63.84 47.73
CA LEU A 8 -43.14 62.56 48.34
C LEU A 8 -44.33 61.62 48.31
N ARG A 9 -44.13 60.35 48.02
CA ARG A 9 -45.00 59.25 48.45
C ARG A 9 -44.19 58.16 49.11
N ALA A 10 -44.78 57.68 50.21
CA ALA A 10 -44.24 56.79 51.21
C ALA A 10 -43.75 55.42 50.68
N LEU A 11 -42.65 55.00 51.24
CA LEU A 11 -42.01 53.72 51.04
C LEU A 11 -42.61 52.73 52.01
N THR A 12 -43.31 51.72 51.54
CA THR A 12 -43.71 50.56 52.35
C THR A 12 -42.65 49.48 52.15
N LEU A 13 -41.93 49.16 53.20
CA LEU A 13 -40.86 48.17 53.25
C LEU A 13 -41.54 46.81 53.45
N THR A 14 -41.57 46.00 52.41
CA THR A 14 -41.94 44.58 52.52
C THR A 14 -40.67 43.75 52.61
N VAL A 15 -40.42 43.17 53.76
CA VAL A 15 -39.33 42.25 54.06
C VAL A 15 -39.66 40.90 53.44
N ALA A 16 -39.03 40.55 52.33
CA ALA A 16 -39.08 39.22 51.77
C ALA A 16 -37.99 38.38 52.42
N VAL A 17 -38.34 37.37 53.17
CA VAL A 17 -37.48 36.35 53.72
C VAL A 17 -37.08 35.43 52.59
N LEU A 18 -35.85 35.55 52.14
CA LEU A 18 -35.21 34.59 51.22
C LEU A 18 -34.69 33.41 52.01
N LEU A 19 -35.35 32.27 51.87
CA LEU A 19 -34.79 30.97 52.26
C LEU A 19 -33.65 30.57 51.29
N PRO A 20 -32.51 30.07 51.78
CA PRO A 20 -31.46 29.57 50.87
C PRO A 20 -31.93 28.25 50.26
N MET A 21 -32.13 28.24 48.95
CA MET A 21 -32.18 26.98 48.17
C MET A 21 -30.81 26.34 48.21
N SER A 22 -30.69 25.22 48.93
CA SER A 22 -29.55 24.31 48.81
C SER A 22 -29.45 23.80 47.37
N SER A 23 -28.47 24.28 46.65
CA SER A 23 -28.04 23.69 45.39
C SER A 23 -27.52 22.29 45.69
N ALA A 24 -28.29 21.25 45.37
CA ALA A 24 -27.78 19.88 45.32
C ALA A 24 -26.70 19.85 44.25
N ALA A 25 -25.44 19.64 44.68
CA ALA A 25 -24.37 19.33 43.77
C ALA A 25 -24.77 18.06 43.02
N GLN A 26 -25.02 18.21 41.69
CA GLN A 26 -25.11 17.08 40.79
C GLN A 26 -23.70 16.47 40.72
N ALA A 27 -23.56 15.29 41.31
CA ALA A 27 -22.34 14.48 41.10
C ALA A 27 -22.26 14.16 39.60
N ASP A 28 -21.19 14.63 38.97
CA ASP A 28 -20.82 14.20 37.62
C ASP A 28 -20.70 12.67 37.63
N LEU A 29 -21.63 12.03 36.94
CA LEU A 29 -21.48 10.61 36.61
C LEU A 29 -20.24 10.48 35.72
N PRO A 30 -19.34 9.52 35.99
CA PRO A 30 -18.22 9.28 35.11
C PRO A 30 -18.78 8.97 33.72
N ASP A 31 -18.19 9.62 32.70
CA ASP A 31 -18.50 9.40 31.29
C ASP A 31 -18.59 7.90 31.00
N ALA A 32 -19.65 7.52 30.31
CA ALA A 32 -19.80 6.18 29.81
C ALA A 32 -18.51 5.79 29.06
N PRO A 33 -18.01 4.56 29.22
CA PRO A 33 -16.80 4.15 28.53
C PRO A 33 -16.96 4.44 27.04
N GLY A 34 -16.10 5.32 26.53
CA GLY A 34 -16.13 5.75 25.14
C GLY A 34 -16.21 4.51 24.27
N THR A 35 -17.09 4.55 23.28
CA THR A 35 -17.21 3.51 22.27
C THR A 35 -15.81 3.25 21.72
N VAL A 36 -15.22 2.13 22.11
CA VAL A 36 -13.97 1.65 21.54
C VAL A 36 -14.26 1.49 20.05
N SER A 37 -13.79 2.44 19.23
CA SER A 37 -13.96 2.33 17.78
C SER A 37 -13.27 1.04 17.37
N THR A 38 -14.06 0.07 16.91
CA THR A 38 -13.51 -1.17 16.34
C THR A 38 -12.48 -0.78 15.29
N PRO A 39 -11.23 -1.28 15.36
CA PRO A 39 -10.25 -0.99 14.34
C PRO A 39 -10.84 -1.29 12.97
N LYS A 40 -10.84 -0.32 12.06
CA LYS A 40 -11.33 -0.52 10.71
C LYS A 40 -10.50 -1.63 10.07
N ALA A 41 -11.17 -2.69 9.60
CA ALA A 41 -10.50 -3.78 8.92
C ALA A 41 -9.64 -3.24 7.76
N ALA A 42 -8.44 -3.82 7.58
CA ALA A 42 -7.58 -3.44 6.46
C ALA A 42 -8.34 -3.68 5.14
N PRO A 43 -8.14 -2.80 4.13
CA PRO A 43 -8.75 -2.99 2.83
C PRO A 43 -8.36 -4.32 2.21
N GLU A 44 -9.33 -4.99 1.57
CA GLU A 44 -9.09 -6.20 0.78
C GLU A 44 -8.76 -5.82 -0.68
N PRO A 45 -7.81 -6.52 -1.33
CA PRO A 45 -7.50 -6.28 -2.73
C PRO A 45 -8.63 -6.83 -3.61
N THR A 46 -9.24 -5.96 -4.43
CA THR A 46 -10.42 -6.29 -5.25
C THR A 46 -10.19 -6.14 -6.76
N GLY A 47 -9.02 -5.68 -7.15
CA GLY A 47 -8.68 -5.45 -8.55
C GLY A 47 -8.17 -6.70 -9.29
N PRO A 48 -7.67 -6.53 -10.52
CA PRO A 48 -7.01 -7.59 -11.28
C PRO A 48 -5.84 -8.22 -10.53
N THR A 49 -5.54 -9.46 -10.86
CA THR A 49 -4.35 -10.17 -10.36
C THR A 49 -3.18 -9.94 -11.31
N ILE A 50 -2.06 -9.53 -10.75
CA ILE A 50 -0.77 -9.45 -11.43
C ILE A 50 -0.05 -10.77 -11.20
N VAL A 51 0.32 -11.45 -12.27
CA VAL A 51 1.15 -12.66 -12.27
C VAL A 51 2.49 -12.29 -12.88
N ILE A 52 3.57 -12.43 -12.11
CA ILE A 52 4.94 -12.16 -12.56
C ILE A 52 5.71 -13.49 -12.58
N ASP A 53 5.97 -14.02 -13.76
CA ASP A 53 6.84 -15.19 -13.93
C ASP A 53 8.28 -14.73 -13.89
N THR A 54 9.08 -15.38 -13.05
CA THR A 54 10.49 -15.06 -12.87
C THR A 54 11.34 -16.31 -13.06
N THR A 55 12.64 -16.11 -13.26
CA THR A 55 13.61 -17.21 -13.32
C THR A 55 13.74 -18.03 -12.03
N MET A 56 13.07 -17.58 -10.94
CA MET A 56 13.08 -18.26 -9.63
C MET A 56 11.70 -18.66 -9.13
N GLY A 57 10.66 -18.53 -9.96
CA GLY A 57 9.29 -18.90 -9.62
C GLY A 57 8.30 -17.77 -9.90
N ARG A 58 7.02 -18.09 -9.68
CA ARG A 58 5.89 -17.21 -9.95
C ARG A 58 5.53 -16.37 -8.73
N LEU A 59 5.24 -15.08 -8.97
CA LEU A 59 4.68 -14.14 -8.00
C LEU A 59 3.25 -13.81 -8.43
N THR A 60 2.28 -13.99 -7.56
CA THR A 60 0.86 -13.74 -7.79
C THR A 60 0.37 -12.72 -6.77
N CYS A 61 -0.02 -11.55 -7.24
CA CYS A 61 -0.41 -10.43 -6.38
C CYS A 61 -1.75 -9.86 -6.83
N LYS A 62 -2.74 -9.79 -5.93
CA LYS A 62 -4.02 -9.15 -6.19
C LYS A 62 -3.93 -7.65 -5.90
N THR A 63 -4.55 -6.81 -6.76
CA THR A 63 -4.34 -5.37 -6.69
C THR A 63 -5.38 -4.64 -5.83
N PHE A 64 -4.95 -3.52 -5.23
CA PHE A 64 -5.80 -2.57 -4.50
C PHE A 64 -6.30 -1.46 -5.43
N ILE A 65 -7.08 -1.83 -6.45
CA ILE A 65 -7.56 -0.91 -7.51
C ILE A 65 -8.36 0.29 -6.96
N ARG A 66 -9.00 0.15 -5.80
CA ARG A 66 -9.78 1.24 -5.18
C ARG A 66 -8.90 2.23 -4.41
N GLN A 67 -7.80 1.77 -3.82
CA GLN A 67 -6.90 2.56 -3.00
C GLN A 67 -5.77 3.20 -3.81
N ALA A 68 -5.33 2.54 -4.87
CA ALA A 68 -4.23 2.99 -5.73
C ALA A 68 -4.56 2.80 -7.22
N PRO A 69 -5.63 3.44 -7.74
CA PRO A 69 -6.08 3.25 -9.11
C PRO A 69 -5.05 3.70 -10.16
N ILE A 70 -4.29 4.76 -9.90
CA ILE A 70 -3.28 5.27 -10.84
C ILE A 70 -2.10 4.29 -10.91
N ALA A 71 -1.58 3.84 -9.76
CA ALA A 71 -0.47 2.89 -9.72
C ALA A 71 -0.84 1.55 -10.35
N VAL A 72 -2.03 1.00 -10.05
CA VAL A 72 -2.54 -0.22 -10.66
C VAL A 72 -2.68 -0.07 -12.17
N SER A 73 -3.32 1.01 -12.64
CA SER A 73 -3.51 1.28 -14.07
C SER A 73 -2.17 1.49 -14.78
N ASN A 74 -1.23 2.18 -14.13
CA ASN A 74 0.12 2.39 -14.63
C ASN A 74 0.87 1.06 -14.82
N PHE A 75 0.90 0.23 -13.77
CA PHE A 75 1.57 -1.07 -13.83
C PHE A 75 0.97 -1.96 -14.92
N ILE A 76 -0.36 -2.08 -14.98
CA ILE A 76 -1.07 -2.86 -15.99
C ILE A 76 -0.74 -2.35 -17.39
N GLY A 77 -0.83 -1.05 -17.62
CA GLY A 77 -0.58 -0.45 -18.94
C GLY A 77 0.86 -0.68 -19.42
N LEU A 78 1.83 -0.60 -18.53
CA LEU A 78 3.24 -0.92 -18.82
C LEU A 78 3.43 -2.44 -19.08
N ALA A 79 2.82 -3.28 -18.25
CA ALA A 79 2.89 -4.74 -18.39
C ALA A 79 2.30 -5.23 -19.72
N GLU A 80 1.16 -4.68 -20.12
CA GLU A 80 0.47 -5.06 -21.36
C GLU A 80 0.99 -4.31 -22.61
N GLY A 81 1.83 -3.28 -22.43
CA GLY A 81 2.34 -2.43 -23.50
C GLY A 81 1.29 -1.44 -24.03
N THR A 82 0.19 -1.23 -23.32
CA THR A 82 -0.87 -0.29 -23.71
C THR A 82 -0.56 1.15 -23.28
N LYS A 83 0.37 1.33 -22.31
CA LYS A 83 0.86 2.63 -21.89
C LYS A 83 2.18 2.95 -22.57
N GLU A 84 2.31 4.17 -23.08
CA GLU A 84 3.55 4.65 -23.68
C GLU A 84 4.62 4.87 -22.61
N TRP A 85 5.86 4.57 -22.96
CA TRP A 85 7.03 4.79 -22.13
C TRP A 85 8.25 5.21 -22.97
N SER A 86 9.30 5.73 -22.33
CA SER A 86 10.51 6.21 -22.99
C SER A 86 11.72 6.03 -22.07
N LEU A 87 12.86 5.62 -22.66
CA LEU A 87 14.13 5.52 -21.92
C LEU A 87 14.97 6.82 -22.00
N ASP A 88 14.60 7.75 -22.86
CA ASP A 88 15.33 8.96 -23.15
C ASP A 88 14.54 10.24 -22.81
N GLN A 89 13.81 10.20 -21.69
CA GLN A 89 13.00 11.32 -21.18
C GLN A 89 11.93 11.82 -22.16
N GLY A 90 11.30 10.90 -22.86
CA GLY A 90 10.17 11.20 -23.73
C GLY A 90 10.53 11.55 -25.18
N LYS A 91 11.83 11.52 -25.54
CA LYS A 91 12.27 11.77 -26.94
C LYS A 91 11.86 10.66 -27.88
N THR A 92 12.00 9.39 -27.42
CA THR A 92 11.60 8.22 -28.21
C THR A 92 10.51 7.44 -27.46
N LYS A 93 9.25 7.61 -27.90
CA LYS A 93 8.12 6.93 -27.29
C LYS A 93 7.99 5.50 -27.80
N GLN A 94 7.90 4.56 -26.86
CA GLN A 94 7.62 3.16 -27.14
C GLN A 94 6.10 2.92 -27.00
N ARG A 95 5.49 2.34 -28.01
CA ARG A 95 4.08 1.96 -28.07
C ARG A 95 3.93 0.49 -28.40
N GLY A 96 2.95 -0.19 -27.82
CA GLY A 96 2.68 -1.60 -28.08
C GLY A 96 3.80 -2.54 -27.61
N LYS A 97 4.72 -2.04 -26.77
CA LYS A 97 5.82 -2.84 -26.21
C LYS A 97 5.61 -3.03 -24.71
N ARG A 98 5.66 -4.27 -24.29
CA ARG A 98 5.64 -4.65 -22.88
C ARG A 98 6.91 -4.12 -22.20
N PHE A 99 6.72 -3.52 -21.03
CA PHE A 99 7.80 -2.82 -20.35
C PHE A 99 8.62 -3.74 -19.43
N TYR A 100 7.96 -4.63 -18.70
CA TYR A 100 8.58 -5.38 -17.61
C TYR A 100 9.31 -6.65 -18.06
N ASP A 101 8.93 -7.22 -19.21
CA ASP A 101 9.50 -8.49 -19.69
C ASP A 101 11.02 -8.35 -19.93
N GLY A 102 11.80 -9.23 -19.32
CA GLY A 102 13.27 -9.22 -19.37
C GLY A 102 13.95 -8.33 -18.32
N LEU A 103 13.23 -7.48 -17.58
CA LEU A 103 13.82 -6.66 -16.53
C LEU A 103 14.28 -7.49 -15.34
N LEU A 104 15.14 -6.89 -14.51
CA LEU A 104 15.76 -7.54 -13.36
C LEU A 104 15.13 -7.12 -12.04
N PHE A 105 15.18 -8.02 -11.06
CA PHE A 105 15.22 -7.62 -9.66
C PHE A 105 16.64 -7.16 -9.35
N HIS A 106 16.88 -5.87 -9.53
CA HIS A 106 18.22 -5.28 -9.48
C HIS A 106 18.73 -5.01 -8.07
N ARG A 107 17.84 -5.04 -7.06
CA ARG A 107 18.18 -4.86 -5.65
C ARG A 107 17.35 -5.81 -4.79
N VAL A 108 18.03 -6.63 -3.98
CA VAL A 108 17.40 -7.62 -3.09
C VAL A 108 18.05 -7.54 -1.71
N ILE A 109 17.23 -7.46 -0.67
CA ILE A 109 17.70 -7.32 0.73
C ILE A 109 16.97 -8.33 1.60
N PRO A 110 17.67 -9.33 2.15
CA PRO A 110 17.10 -10.26 3.14
C PRO A 110 16.53 -9.53 4.36
N GLY A 111 15.40 -10.01 4.84
CA GLY A 111 14.70 -9.37 5.95
C GLY A 111 14.05 -8.04 5.60
N PHE A 112 13.93 -7.71 4.29
CA PHE A 112 13.33 -6.47 3.85
C PHE A 112 12.45 -6.64 2.59
N MET A 113 13.05 -6.62 1.38
CA MET A 113 12.28 -6.60 0.13
C MET A 113 13.11 -7.02 -1.08
N ILE A 114 12.42 -7.27 -2.21
CA ILE A 114 13.00 -7.35 -3.54
C ILE A 114 12.48 -6.21 -4.40
N GLN A 115 13.35 -5.55 -5.19
CA GLN A 115 13.01 -4.38 -6.01
C GLN A 115 13.37 -4.62 -7.47
N GLY A 116 12.42 -4.29 -8.35
CA GLY A 116 12.55 -4.44 -9.80
C GLY A 116 11.85 -3.33 -10.58
N GLY A 117 11.66 -3.54 -11.89
CA GLY A 117 10.93 -2.60 -12.75
C GLY A 117 11.77 -1.41 -13.24
N ASP A 118 13.09 -1.52 -13.14
CA ASP A 118 14.04 -0.54 -13.68
C ASP A 118 14.62 -1.03 -15.01
N PRO A 119 14.41 -0.33 -16.13
CA PRO A 119 14.98 -0.70 -17.42
C PRO A 119 16.49 -0.50 -17.51
N ALA A 120 17.10 0.38 -16.69
CA ALA A 120 18.55 0.52 -16.58
C ALA A 120 19.16 -0.61 -15.71
N GLY A 121 18.38 -1.15 -14.78
CA GLY A 121 18.80 -2.23 -13.89
C GLY A 121 19.82 -1.81 -12.83
N ASP A 122 19.92 -0.52 -12.50
CA ASP A 122 20.83 0.05 -11.50
C ASP A 122 20.14 0.95 -10.48
N GLY A 123 18.82 1.08 -10.56
CA GLY A 123 17.97 1.91 -9.70
C GLY A 123 17.69 3.30 -10.25
N THR A 124 18.26 3.69 -11.38
CA THR A 124 18.16 5.05 -11.92
C THR A 124 17.14 5.21 -13.04
N GLY A 125 16.69 4.09 -13.63
CA GLY A 125 15.78 4.10 -14.77
C GLY A 125 14.32 4.15 -14.41
N GLY A 126 13.50 4.42 -15.43
CA GLY A 126 12.05 4.52 -15.29
C GLY A 126 11.34 4.62 -16.64
N PRO A 127 10.04 4.86 -16.65
CA PRO A 127 9.22 4.86 -17.86
C PRO A 127 9.26 6.18 -18.61
N GLY A 128 10.05 7.17 -18.15
CA GLY A 128 10.18 8.50 -18.74
C GLY A 128 9.14 9.52 -18.27
N TYR A 129 8.40 9.20 -17.20
CA TYR A 129 7.44 10.08 -16.51
C TYR A 129 7.32 9.68 -15.04
N TYR A 130 6.70 10.55 -14.26
CA TYR A 130 6.34 10.30 -12.86
C TYR A 130 4.84 10.51 -12.65
N PHE A 131 4.31 9.96 -11.55
CA PHE A 131 2.96 10.19 -11.07
C PHE A 131 2.92 10.28 -9.54
N ASP A 132 1.85 10.87 -9.04
CA ASP A 132 1.68 11.21 -7.63
C ASP A 132 1.50 9.95 -6.75
N ASP A 133 1.80 10.11 -5.46
CA ASP A 133 1.57 9.07 -4.46
C ASP A 133 0.08 8.85 -4.22
N GLU A 134 -0.30 7.58 -4.04
CA GLU A 134 -1.64 7.14 -3.62
C GLU A 134 -1.53 6.40 -2.30
N VAL A 135 -1.39 7.17 -1.21
CA VAL A 135 -1.24 6.62 0.14
C VAL A 135 -2.60 6.50 0.82
N ASP A 136 -3.04 5.27 1.11
CA ASP A 136 -4.25 5.01 1.92
C ASP A 136 -3.83 4.74 3.38
N PRO A 137 -4.35 5.49 4.36
CA PRO A 137 -3.98 5.33 5.77
C PRO A 137 -4.39 3.96 6.37
N ASN A 138 -5.26 3.22 5.70
CA ASN A 138 -5.67 1.88 6.13
C ASN A 138 -4.82 0.77 5.47
N LEU A 139 -3.96 1.10 4.51
CA LEU A 139 -2.99 0.18 3.91
C LEU A 139 -1.62 0.40 4.52
N THR A 140 -1.17 -0.58 5.28
CA THR A 140 0.11 -0.55 6.01
C THR A 140 1.00 -1.71 5.58
N PHE A 141 2.28 -1.58 5.83
CA PHE A 141 3.27 -2.65 5.63
C PHE A 141 3.34 -3.60 6.84
N SER A 142 2.20 -3.87 7.46
CA SER A 142 2.08 -4.75 8.65
C SER A 142 2.13 -6.24 8.34
N VAL A 143 2.10 -6.61 7.06
CA VAL A 143 2.18 -8.01 6.58
C VAL A 143 3.21 -8.13 5.46
N PRO A 144 3.82 -9.32 5.26
CA PRO A 144 4.70 -9.57 4.12
C PRO A 144 3.92 -9.58 2.79
N GLY A 145 4.63 -9.50 1.68
CA GLY A 145 4.04 -9.58 0.34
C GLY A 145 3.32 -8.30 -0.12
N ARG A 146 3.55 -7.15 0.54
CA ARG A 146 3.05 -5.88 0.01
C ARG A 146 3.78 -5.52 -1.26
N LEU A 147 3.02 -5.36 -2.34
CA LEU A 147 3.51 -4.84 -3.63
C LEU A 147 3.29 -3.33 -3.64
N ALA A 148 4.40 -2.56 -3.72
CA ALA A 148 4.38 -1.11 -3.62
C ALA A 148 5.29 -0.45 -4.65
N MET A 149 5.00 0.82 -4.99
CA MET A 149 5.85 1.62 -5.87
C MET A 149 7.12 2.05 -5.14
N ALA A 150 8.26 1.87 -5.81
CA ALA A 150 9.50 2.53 -5.40
C ALA A 150 9.53 3.95 -5.96
N ASN A 151 10.04 4.90 -5.17
CA ASN A 151 10.17 6.30 -5.56
C ASN A 151 11.47 6.92 -5.03
N SER A 152 11.82 8.10 -5.52
CA SER A 152 12.98 8.90 -5.08
C SER A 152 12.57 10.13 -4.25
N GLY A 153 11.44 10.07 -3.60
CA GLY A 153 10.80 11.12 -2.81
C GLY A 153 9.32 11.23 -3.18
N PRO A 154 8.56 12.11 -2.52
CA PRO A 154 7.13 12.25 -2.74
C PRO A 154 6.79 12.52 -4.22
N ASN A 155 5.74 11.86 -4.73
CA ASN A 155 5.19 12.06 -6.08
C ASN A 155 6.20 11.79 -7.22
N THR A 156 7.09 10.80 -7.02
CA THR A 156 8.06 10.38 -8.04
C THR A 156 7.91 8.90 -8.42
N ASN A 157 6.70 8.35 -8.32
CA ASN A 157 6.41 7.00 -8.77
C ASN A 157 6.57 6.88 -10.29
N GLY A 158 7.15 5.79 -10.75
CA GLY A 158 7.37 5.52 -12.17
C GLY A 158 7.01 4.09 -12.56
N SER A 159 8.02 3.28 -12.87
CA SER A 159 7.86 1.85 -13.15
C SER A 159 8.46 0.95 -12.09
N GLN A 160 9.37 1.46 -11.26
CA GLN A 160 10.02 0.65 -10.24
C GLN A 160 9.05 0.28 -9.13
N PHE A 161 9.09 -0.96 -8.70
CA PHE A 161 8.28 -1.52 -7.63
C PHE A 161 9.11 -2.41 -6.71
N TYR A 162 8.59 -2.68 -5.53
CA TYR A 162 9.16 -3.66 -4.62
C TYR A 162 8.09 -4.54 -3.99
N ILE A 163 8.49 -5.73 -3.56
CA ILE A 163 7.65 -6.65 -2.81
C ILE A 163 8.33 -6.94 -1.49
N THR A 164 7.61 -6.73 -0.38
CA THR A 164 8.17 -6.92 0.96
C THR A 164 8.27 -8.40 1.32
N GLN A 165 9.42 -8.80 1.89
CA GLN A 165 9.62 -10.13 2.44
C GLN A 165 9.00 -10.29 3.82
N VAL A 166 9.05 -9.24 4.62
CA VAL A 166 8.59 -9.20 6.02
C VAL A 166 7.75 -7.94 6.25
N PRO A 167 7.04 -7.82 7.39
CA PRO A 167 6.45 -6.55 7.79
C PRO A 167 7.51 -5.45 7.95
N VAL A 168 7.24 -4.24 7.41
CA VAL A 168 8.15 -3.10 7.41
C VAL A 168 7.40 -1.79 7.74
N PRO A 169 6.85 -1.66 8.96
CA PRO A 169 5.96 -0.55 9.33
C PRO A 169 6.62 0.83 9.26
N GLN A 170 7.95 0.92 9.24
CA GLN A 170 8.68 2.17 9.03
C GLN A 170 8.44 2.82 7.66
N LEU A 171 7.84 2.08 6.70
CA LEU A 171 7.46 2.57 5.38
C LEU A 171 6.02 3.08 5.31
N ASP A 172 5.22 2.90 6.37
CA ASP A 172 3.82 3.31 6.40
C ASP A 172 3.67 4.81 6.10
N GLY A 173 2.67 5.14 5.30
CA GLY A 173 2.36 6.52 4.93
C GLY A 173 3.34 7.19 3.95
N LYS A 174 4.32 6.46 3.40
CA LYS A 174 5.37 7.02 2.54
C LYS A 174 5.38 6.47 1.12
N TYR A 175 4.75 5.33 0.91
CA TYR A 175 4.80 4.63 -0.38
C TYR A 175 3.41 4.15 -0.79
N THR A 176 3.15 4.17 -2.08
CA THR A 176 1.91 3.68 -2.69
C THR A 176 1.89 2.15 -2.67
N ILE A 177 1.11 1.56 -1.77
CA ILE A 177 0.81 0.12 -1.78
C ILE A 177 -0.28 -0.12 -2.81
N PHE A 178 -0.03 -0.92 -3.84
CA PHE A 178 -1.00 -1.17 -4.89
C PHE A 178 -1.36 -2.64 -5.08
N GLY A 179 -0.75 -3.57 -4.30
CA GLY A 179 -1.09 -4.98 -4.33
C GLY A 179 -0.70 -5.75 -3.08
N GLN A 180 -1.24 -6.95 -2.96
CA GLN A 180 -0.91 -7.95 -1.95
C GLN A 180 -0.64 -9.27 -2.65
N CYS A 181 0.54 -9.81 -2.44
CA CYS A 181 0.94 -11.12 -2.94
C CYS A 181 0.48 -12.23 -2.00
N ASP A 182 0.19 -13.40 -2.54
CA ASP A 182 -0.20 -14.58 -1.78
C ASP A 182 0.97 -15.21 -1.00
N ALA A 183 0.68 -16.18 -0.15
CA ALA A 183 1.67 -16.82 0.71
C ALA A 183 2.77 -17.53 -0.09
N HIS A 184 2.41 -18.23 -1.20
CA HIS A 184 3.39 -18.89 -2.07
C HIS A 184 4.36 -17.87 -2.68
N SER A 185 3.84 -16.73 -3.12
CA SER A 185 4.67 -15.63 -3.64
C SER A 185 5.63 -15.07 -2.59
N VAL A 186 5.22 -15.02 -1.31
CA VAL A 186 6.12 -14.60 -0.22
C VAL A 186 7.28 -15.59 -0.04
N ASP A 187 7.05 -16.88 -0.25
CA ASP A 187 8.14 -17.89 -0.23
C ASP A 187 9.11 -17.65 -1.39
N VAL A 188 8.61 -17.36 -2.60
CA VAL A 188 9.44 -17.00 -3.76
C VAL A 188 10.19 -15.67 -3.52
N VAL A 189 9.52 -14.65 -2.97
CA VAL A 189 10.18 -13.39 -2.56
C VAL A 189 11.31 -13.67 -1.57
N THR A 190 11.08 -14.58 -0.62
CA THR A 190 12.10 -14.97 0.36
C THR A 190 13.28 -15.66 -0.32
N ALA A 191 13.03 -16.55 -1.26
CA ALA A 191 14.10 -17.20 -2.03
C ALA A 191 14.92 -16.16 -2.81
N ILE A 192 14.26 -15.22 -3.50
CA ILE A 192 14.94 -14.16 -4.28
C ILE A 192 15.71 -13.20 -3.35
N ALA A 193 15.13 -12.80 -2.21
CA ALA A 193 15.77 -11.87 -1.28
C ALA A 193 17.08 -12.44 -0.70
N ASN A 194 17.20 -13.78 -0.60
CA ASN A 194 18.33 -14.46 0.00
C ASN A 194 19.40 -14.97 -1.00
N VAL A 195 19.29 -14.64 -2.29
CA VAL A 195 20.36 -15.00 -3.25
C VAL A 195 21.67 -14.28 -2.91
N GLU A 196 22.78 -14.82 -3.38
CA GLU A 196 24.07 -14.14 -3.29
C GLU A 196 24.02 -12.79 -4.02
N ARG A 197 24.52 -11.74 -3.37
CA ARG A 197 24.49 -10.37 -3.88
C ARG A 197 25.81 -9.65 -3.62
N ASN A 198 26.05 -8.60 -4.37
CA ASN A 198 27.22 -7.72 -4.18
C ASN A 198 26.94 -6.67 -3.06
N ALA A 199 27.93 -5.81 -2.81
CA ALA A 199 27.86 -4.75 -1.80
C ALA A 199 26.77 -3.68 -2.08
N SER A 200 26.21 -3.64 -3.30
CA SER A 200 25.10 -2.75 -3.69
C SER A 200 23.75 -3.50 -3.70
N ASP A 201 23.64 -4.62 -2.99
CA ASP A 201 22.45 -5.47 -2.89
C ASP A 201 21.95 -6.04 -4.24
N ARG A 202 22.80 -6.06 -5.28
CA ARG A 202 22.47 -6.62 -6.59
C ARG A 202 22.78 -8.12 -6.62
N PRO A 203 21.84 -8.98 -7.05
CA PRO A 203 22.08 -10.40 -7.24
C PRO A 203 23.30 -10.68 -8.12
N LEU A 204 24.18 -11.59 -7.69
CA LEU A 204 25.32 -12.02 -8.52
C LEU A 204 24.85 -12.84 -9.72
N THR A 205 23.87 -13.72 -9.52
CA THR A 205 23.14 -14.37 -10.60
C THR A 205 21.86 -13.58 -10.87
N PRO A 206 21.68 -13.01 -12.08
CA PRO A 206 20.54 -12.16 -12.38
C PRO A 206 19.21 -12.88 -12.21
N VAL A 207 18.32 -12.32 -11.40
CA VAL A 207 16.91 -12.75 -11.29
C VAL A 207 16.07 -11.90 -12.24
N ARG A 208 15.45 -12.54 -13.26
CA ARG A 208 14.71 -11.85 -14.32
C ARG A 208 13.22 -12.02 -14.16
N ILE A 209 12.48 -10.98 -14.55
CA ILE A 209 11.07 -11.06 -14.90
C ILE A 209 11.01 -11.65 -16.31
N GLU A 210 10.47 -12.85 -16.45
CA GLU A 210 10.32 -13.50 -17.75
C GLU A 210 9.06 -12.95 -18.45
N HIS A 211 7.97 -12.86 -17.73
CA HIS A 211 6.71 -12.36 -18.26
C HIS A 211 5.79 -11.82 -17.16
N VAL A 212 4.96 -10.84 -17.51
CA VAL A 212 3.89 -10.33 -16.62
C VAL A 212 2.54 -10.54 -17.27
N THR A 213 1.65 -11.30 -16.62
CA THR A 213 0.27 -11.51 -17.06
C THR A 213 -0.70 -10.79 -16.15
N ILE A 214 -1.70 -10.15 -16.72
CA ILE A 214 -2.79 -9.51 -15.98
C ILE A 214 -4.04 -10.38 -16.09
N VAL A 215 -4.48 -10.94 -14.97
CA VAL A 215 -5.68 -11.79 -14.89
C VAL A 215 -6.83 -10.96 -14.34
N ARG A 216 -7.84 -10.72 -15.16
CA ARG A 216 -9.06 -10.00 -14.81
C ARG A 216 -10.10 -10.94 -14.25
N GLU A 217 -11.11 -10.39 -13.58
CA GLU A 217 -12.22 -11.20 -13.05
C GLU A 217 -12.84 -12.10 -14.13
N GLY A 218 -13.07 -13.36 -13.77
CA GLY A 218 -13.60 -14.38 -14.70
C GLY A 218 -12.59 -14.98 -15.68
N GLN A 219 -11.35 -14.48 -15.73
CA GLN A 219 -10.31 -15.08 -16.56
C GLN A 219 -9.58 -16.21 -15.80
N PRO A 220 -9.21 -17.31 -16.48
CA PRO A 220 -8.41 -18.36 -15.87
C PRO A 220 -6.99 -17.87 -15.58
N MET A 221 -6.39 -18.41 -14.52
CA MET A 221 -4.95 -18.21 -14.27
C MET A 221 -4.13 -18.89 -15.37
N PRO A 222 -3.04 -18.24 -15.85
CA PRO A 222 -2.16 -18.86 -16.81
C PRO A 222 -1.47 -20.09 -16.19
N PRO A 223 -1.13 -21.12 -16.98
CA PRO A 223 -0.36 -22.25 -16.49
C PRO A 223 0.96 -21.78 -15.90
N ASP A 224 1.35 -22.35 -14.76
CA ASP A 224 2.62 -22.00 -14.13
C ASP A 224 3.78 -22.65 -14.91
N PRO A 225 4.76 -21.87 -15.43
CA PRO A 225 5.90 -22.44 -16.13
C PRO A 225 6.84 -23.23 -15.20
N ASN A 226 6.83 -22.94 -13.90
CA ASN A 226 7.65 -23.57 -12.88
C ASN A 226 6.77 -23.99 -11.68
N PRO A 227 5.84 -24.95 -11.85
CA PRO A 227 4.96 -25.34 -10.77
C PRO A 227 5.79 -25.86 -9.58
N PRO A 228 5.37 -25.58 -8.33
CA PRO A 228 6.04 -26.15 -7.17
C PRO A 228 6.06 -27.68 -7.27
N ALA A 229 7.15 -28.29 -6.87
CA ALA A 229 7.27 -29.73 -6.88
C ALA A 229 6.06 -30.33 -6.11
N ALA A 230 5.38 -31.29 -6.71
CA ALA A 230 4.28 -31.96 -6.06
C ALA A 230 4.75 -32.48 -4.69
N PRO A 231 3.97 -32.31 -3.60
CA PRO A 231 4.34 -32.86 -2.31
C PRO A 231 4.63 -34.35 -2.47
N ALA A 232 5.81 -34.78 -2.00
CA ALA A 232 6.21 -36.17 -2.07
C ALA A 232 5.09 -37.02 -1.50
N ALA A 233 4.58 -38.00 -2.28
CA ALA A 233 3.52 -38.89 -1.83
C ALA A 233 3.98 -39.50 -0.52
N MET A 234 3.20 -39.31 0.55
CA MET A 234 3.46 -40.01 1.83
C MET A 234 3.52 -41.51 1.52
N PRO A 235 4.53 -42.23 2.00
CA PRO A 235 4.56 -43.69 1.84
C PRO A 235 3.29 -44.25 2.45
N ALA A 236 2.57 -45.09 1.68
CA ALA A 236 1.37 -45.76 2.15
C ALA A 236 1.74 -46.49 3.43
N ALA A 237 0.99 -46.23 4.52
CA ALA A 237 1.18 -46.96 5.76
C ALA A 237 0.98 -48.47 5.47
N ALA A 238 2.05 -49.22 5.64
CA ALA A 238 1.98 -50.69 5.57
C ALA A 238 1.11 -51.16 6.72
N HIS A 239 0.00 -51.82 6.38
CA HIS A 239 -0.84 -52.56 7.33
C HIS A 239 -0.25 -53.89 7.70
#